data_193ea6b40219cd668d87fb2d307516f9
#
_entry.id   193ea6b40219cd668d87fb2d307516f9
#
_cell.length_a   1.000
_cell.length_b   1.000
_cell.length_c   1.000
_cell.angle_alpha   90.00
_cell.angle_beta   90.00
_cell.angle_gamma   90.00
#
_symmetry.space_group_name_H-M   'P 1'
#
loop_
_entity.id
_entity.type
_entity.pdbx_description
1 polymer ?
#
loop_
_entity_poly.entity_id
_entity_poly.type
_entity_poly.pdbx_seq_one_letter_code
_entity_poly.pdbx_strand_id
1 'polypeptide(L)'
;HSIDEMERVFNRAKKIPRPVVIHVVTKKGKGYSPAENNPSVFHGVGPFNISDGIVEKFDNLSFTENFSNKIVEMAQADNKIVAVTAAMSKGTGLDAFSRKFKDRFFDVGIAEEHAVTFAGGISAGGLIPVVAIYSTFIQRSVDQIIEDIALQNRHVVIALDRAGAVPSDGETHQGIFDIALFRPVPNLSIISVAGKKDMDLCLEWAVNKAQGPVVIRWPKMACPSELEPFSAPVEPGKGVLLQTTDFAPSISSFGQGEDSWRKKVLLVCTGSVFSETLRAARALVLDGIDADIYSLRFIKPFDEKYFAGIAKLYYGIVFIEDGVKIGGISEWIESFVRSSPETSFLKTAVLAFPDRFVANGNRDQILDEAGLSSEKIVNAAKELMRI
;
A
#
# COMPACT_ATOMS: atom_id res chain seq x y z
N HIS A 1 20.65 33.22 -5.73
CA HIS A 1 21.50 32.06 -5.97
C HIS A 1 23.00 32.39 -5.91
N SER A 2 23.40 33.52 -5.28
CA SER A 2 24.81 33.85 -5.06
C SER A 2 25.32 33.18 -3.77
N ILE A 3 26.21 32.21 -3.90
CA ILE A 3 26.81 31.51 -2.76
C ILE A 3 27.65 32.49 -1.93
N ASP A 4 28.46 33.33 -2.61
CA ASP A 4 29.33 34.32 -1.95
C ASP A 4 28.51 35.33 -1.10
N GLU A 5 27.36 35.74 -1.59
CA GLU A 5 26.47 36.64 -0.87
C GLU A 5 25.86 35.97 0.38
N MET A 6 25.40 34.71 0.22
CA MET A 6 24.89 33.92 1.35
C MET A 6 25.97 33.71 2.41
N GLU A 7 27.19 33.35 2.01
CA GLU A 7 28.31 33.16 2.93
C GLU A 7 28.64 34.46 3.71
N ARG A 8 28.65 35.58 3.01
CA ARG A 8 28.86 36.89 3.63
C ARG A 8 27.78 37.22 4.67
N VAL A 9 26.50 36.95 4.36
CA VAL A 9 25.37 37.19 5.27
C VAL A 9 25.46 36.25 6.48
N PHE A 10 25.74 34.96 6.26
CA PHE A 10 25.88 33.97 7.34
C PHE A 10 27.02 34.33 8.29
N ASN A 11 28.17 34.78 7.78
CA ASN A 11 29.30 35.23 8.60
C ASN A 11 29.00 36.49 9.40
N ARG A 12 28.12 37.37 8.95
CA ARG A 12 27.62 38.50 9.73
C ARG A 12 26.64 38.06 10.80
N ALA A 13 25.67 37.19 10.46
CA ALA A 13 24.65 36.67 11.36
C ALA A 13 25.27 35.94 12.56
N LYS A 14 26.32 35.13 12.35
CA LYS A 14 27.06 34.45 13.42
C LYS A 14 27.63 35.38 14.54
N LYS A 15 27.82 36.66 14.22
CA LYS A 15 28.37 37.64 15.15
C LYS A 15 27.31 38.35 16.00
N ILE A 16 26.05 38.09 15.74
CA ILE A 16 24.92 38.72 16.46
C ILE A 16 24.56 37.83 17.66
N PRO A 17 24.70 38.33 18.93
CA PRO A 17 24.51 37.54 20.14
C PRO A 17 23.01 37.43 20.53
N ARG A 18 22.12 37.20 19.57
CA ARG A 18 20.68 37.04 19.77
C ARG A 18 20.09 36.18 18.60
N PRO A 19 18.87 35.64 18.72
CA PRO A 19 18.21 34.95 17.62
C PRO A 19 18.15 35.82 16.36
N VAL A 20 18.49 35.22 15.22
CA VAL A 20 18.52 35.89 13.91
C VAL A 20 17.73 35.03 12.90
N VAL A 21 16.80 35.66 12.18
CA VAL A 21 16.14 35.07 11.04
C VAL A 21 16.86 35.50 9.77
N ILE A 22 17.31 34.52 8.98
CA ILE A 22 17.89 34.74 7.66
C ILE A 22 16.90 34.28 6.62
N HIS A 23 16.32 35.23 5.86
CA HIS A 23 15.41 34.93 4.77
C HIS A 23 16.16 34.84 3.45
N VAL A 24 16.26 33.64 2.90
CA VAL A 24 16.92 33.37 1.60
C VAL A 24 15.85 33.13 0.53
N VAL A 25 15.83 33.97 -0.50
CA VAL A 25 14.90 33.84 -1.64
C VAL A 25 15.64 33.18 -2.79
N THR A 26 15.16 32.01 -3.19
CA THR A 26 15.69 31.24 -4.33
C THR A 26 14.59 30.86 -5.28
N LYS A 27 14.96 30.47 -6.51
CA LYS A 27 14.05 29.91 -7.49
C LYS A 27 14.30 28.40 -7.58
N LYS A 28 13.30 27.58 -7.27
CA LYS A 28 13.40 26.12 -7.37
C LYS A 28 13.63 25.71 -8.82
N GLY A 29 14.57 24.79 -9.06
CA GLY A 29 14.94 24.35 -10.42
C GLY A 29 15.88 25.31 -11.18
N LYS A 30 16.45 26.34 -10.50
CA LYS A 30 17.33 27.34 -11.12
C LYS A 30 18.46 26.73 -11.94
N GLY A 31 18.59 27.17 -13.19
CA GLY A 31 19.62 26.70 -14.12
C GLY A 31 19.11 25.68 -15.16
N TYR A 32 17.86 25.20 -14.98
CA TYR A 32 17.23 24.31 -15.96
C TYR A 32 15.79 24.78 -16.26
N SER A 33 15.56 25.35 -17.43
CA SER A 33 14.29 25.99 -17.78
C SER A 33 13.05 25.12 -17.59
N PRO A 34 13.04 23.81 -17.96
CA PRO A 34 11.88 22.97 -17.68
C PRO A 34 11.56 22.84 -16.17
N ALA A 35 12.59 22.74 -15.31
CA ALA A 35 12.40 22.67 -13.88
C ALA A 35 11.98 24.02 -13.27
N GLU A 36 12.50 25.13 -13.79
CA GLU A 36 12.09 26.48 -13.36
C GLU A 36 10.63 26.76 -13.68
N ASN A 37 10.13 26.26 -14.81
CA ASN A 37 8.75 26.44 -15.27
C ASN A 37 7.76 25.46 -14.61
N ASN A 38 8.24 24.30 -14.17
CA ASN A 38 7.41 23.30 -13.52
C ASN A 38 8.14 22.60 -12.34
N PRO A 39 8.46 23.34 -11.28
CA PRO A 39 9.27 22.84 -10.17
C PRO A 39 8.65 21.67 -9.42
N SER A 40 7.33 21.49 -9.50
CA SER A 40 6.63 20.37 -8.88
C SER A 40 6.88 19.05 -9.58
N VAL A 41 7.05 19.04 -10.91
CA VAL A 41 7.39 17.83 -11.68
C VAL A 41 8.81 17.37 -11.35
N PHE A 42 9.75 18.33 -11.22
CA PHE A 42 11.16 18.06 -10.99
C PHE A 42 11.55 17.95 -9.51
N HIS A 43 10.57 17.91 -8.60
CA HIS A 43 10.86 17.76 -7.16
C HIS A 43 11.35 16.35 -6.77
N GLY A 44 10.87 15.34 -7.45
CA GLY A 44 11.26 13.93 -7.28
C GLY A 44 11.02 13.25 -8.61
N VAL A 45 11.82 13.64 -9.63
CA VAL A 45 11.64 13.20 -11.01
C VAL A 45 12.39 11.90 -11.27
N GLY A 46 11.74 10.95 -11.98
CA GLY A 46 12.39 9.78 -12.57
C GLY A 46 13.25 10.14 -13.80
N PRO A 47 13.68 9.17 -14.59
CA PRO A 47 14.38 9.41 -15.83
C PRO A 47 13.60 10.36 -16.75
N PHE A 48 14.29 11.32 -17.34
CA PHE A 48 13.70 12.31 -18.26
C PHE A 48 14.68 12.71 -19.34
N ASN A 49 14.18 13.20 -20.46
CA ASN A 49 15.00 13.73 -21.53
C ASN A 49 15.50 15.14 -21.16
N ILE A 50 16.81 15.32 -21.09
CA ILE A 50 17.45 16.58 -20.67
C ILE A 50 17.16 17.73 -21.63
N SER A 51 16.97 17.47 -22.94
CA SER A 51 16.80 18.52 -23.95
C SER A 51 15.45 19.25 -23.85
N ASP A 52 14.38 18.57 -23.46
CA ASP A 52 13.01 19.10 -23.41
C ASP A 52 12.32 18.95 -22.04
N GLY A 53 12.91 18.20 -21.13
CA GLY A 53 12.36 17.94 -19.79
C GLY A 53 11.20 16.96 -19.78
N ILE A 54 10.96 16.21 -20.85
CA ILE A 54 9.90 15.21 -20.91
C ILE A 54 10.28 14.04 -20.01
N VAL A 55 9.44 13.78 -19.01
CA VAL A 55 9.58 12.65 -18.08
C VAL A 55 9.04 11.39 -18.76
N GLU A 56 9.81 10.32 -18.74
CA GLU A 56 9.37 9.02 -19.23
C GLU A 56 8.14 8.55 -18.42
N LYS A 57 7.10 8.17 -19.13
CA LYS A 57 5.90 7.57 -18.53
C LYS A 57 6.02 6.06 -18.59
N PHE A 58 5.57 5.40 -17.55
CA PHE A 58 5.37 3.96 -17.59
C PHE A 58 4.25 3.63 -18.59
N ASP A 59 4.42 2.55 -19.35
CA ASP A 59 3.42 2.09 -20.32
C ASP A 59 2.13 1.59 -19.64
N ASN A 60 2.19 1.23 -18.36
CA ASN A 60 1.07 0.71 -17.59
C ASN A 60 0.57 1.71 -16.55
N LEU A 61 -0.75 1.71 -16.33
CA LEU A 61 -1.42 2.50 -15.30
C LEU A 61 -0.87 2.17 -13.91
N SER A 62 -0.43 3.17 -13.16
CA SER A 62 -0.02 3.00 -11.76
C SER A 62 -1.23 2.92 -10.82
N PHE A 63 -1.03 2.38 -9.62
CA PHE A 63 -2.07 2.40 -8.57
C PHE A 63 -2.53 3.82 -8.25
N THR A 64 -1.60 4.78 -8.16
CA THR A 64 -1.90 6.19 -7.91
C THR A 64 -2.77 6.81 -9.01
N GLU A 65 -2.48 6.52 -10.28
CA GLU A 65 -3.31 6.99 -11.41
C GLU A 65 -4.66 6.30 -11.43
N ASN A 66 -4.73 5.01 -11.08
CA ASN A 66 -6.00 4.30 -10.97
C ASN A 66 -6.88 4.91 -9.87
N PHE A 67 -6.31 5.16 -8.68
CA PHE A 67 -7.00 5.87 -7.61
C PHE A 67 -7.50 7.23 -8.07
N SER A 68 -6.65 8.02 -8.75
CA SER A 68 -6.99 9.34 -9.28
C SER A 68 -8.21 9.30 -10.21
N ASN A 69 -8.22 8.34 -11.14
CA ASN A 69 -9.31 8.19 -12.08
C ASN A 69 -10.60 7.78 -11.37
N LYS A 70 -10.52 6.79 -10.47
CA LYS A 70 -11.67 6.24 -9.78
C LYS A 70 -12.30 7.23 -8.80
N ILE A 71 -11.52 7.96 -8.02
CA ILE A 71 -12.06 8.93 -7.06
C ILE A 71 -12.72 10.13 -7.78
N VAL A 72 -12.19 10.54 -8.93
CA VAL A 72 -12.81 11.58 -9.76
C VAL A 72 -14.14 11.08 -10.35
N GLU A 73 -14.19 9.86 -10.87
CA GLU A 73 -15.43 9.23 -11.36
C GLU A 73 -16.50 9.19 -10.26
N MET A 74 -16.15 8.69 -9.07
CA MET A 74 -17.08 8.59 -7.94
C MET A 74 -17.56 9.96 -7.46
N ALA A 75 -16.69 10.96 -7.38
CA ALA A 75 -17.04 12.32 -6.97
C ALA A 75 -17.89 13.08 -8.01
N GLN A 76 -17.92 12.63 -9.26
CA GLN A 76 -18.87 13.14 -10.27
C GLN A 76 -20.28 12.62 -10.00
N ALA A 77 -20.39 11.39 -9.51
CA ALA A 77 -21.66 10.74 -9.22
C ALA A 77 -22.22 11.13 -7.83
N ASP A 78 -21.34 11.39 -6.86
CA ASP A 78 -21.73 11.77 -5.49
C ASP A 78 -21.02 13.06 -5.05
N ASN A 79 -21.81 14.11 -4.79
CA ASN A 79 -21.32 15.40 -4.34
C ASN A 79 -20.92 15.44 -2.85
N LYS A 80 -21.17 14.38 -2.08
CA LYS A 80 -20.73 14.26 -0.69
C LYS A 80 -19.26 13.93 -0.55
N ILE A 81 -18.62 13.40 -1.61
CA ILE A 81 -17.20 13.02 -1.58
C ILE A 81 -16.33 14.27 -1.56
N VAL A 82 -15.50 14.37 -0.54
CA VAL A 82 -14.53 15.44 -0.30
C VAL A 82 -13.12 14.84 -0.22
N ALA A 83 -12.14 15.47 -0.86
CA ALA A 83 -10.76 15.02 -0.80
C ALA A 83 -9.90 15.94 0.08
N VAL A 84 -9.11 15.35 0.94
CA VAL A 84 -8.16 16.02 1.84
C VAL A 84 -6.76 15.46 1.64
N THR A 85 -5.74 16.31 1.66
CA THR A 85 -4.34 15.88 1.63
C THR A 85 -3.46 16.84 2.45
N ALA A 86 -2.22 16.46 2.70
CA ALA A 86 -1.24 17.25 3.46
C ALA A 86 0.01 17.53 2.60
N ALA A 87 -0.09 18.49 1.67
CA ALA A 87 0.94 18.87 0.71
C ALA A 87 1.38 17.74 -0.25
N MET A 88 0.51 16.75 -0.49
CA MET A 88 0.80 15.56 -1.29
C MET A 88 -0.14 15.37 -2.49
N SER A 89 -0.86 16.42 -2.92
CA SER A 89 -1.89 16.34 -3.97
C SER A 89 -1.44 15.55 -5.20
N LYS A 90 -0.27 15.89 -5.77
CA LYS A 90 0.27 15.23 -6.95
C LYS A 90 0.68 13.78 -6.65
N GLY A 91 1.38 13.56 -5.54
CA GLY A 91 1.94 12.27 -5.20
C GLY A 91 0.90 11.22 -4.81
N THR A 92 -0.28 11.65 -4.36
CA THR A 92 -1.42 10.78 -4.02
C THR A 92 -2.49 10.72 -5.12
N GLY A 93 -2.26 11.39 -6.28
CA GLY A 93 -3.20 11.36 -7.41
C GLY A 93 -4.41 12.31 -7.30
N LEU A 94 -4.40 13.26 -6.35
CA LEU A 94 -5.53 14.19 -6.17
C LEU A 94 -5.49 15.43 -7.06
N ASP A 95 -4.50 15.62 -7.92
CA ASP A 95 -4.39 16.76 -8.82
C ASP A 95 -5.60 16.92 -9.76
N ALA A 96 -6.10 15.82 -10.32
CA ALA A 96 -7.26 15.84 -11.19
C ALA A 96 -8.54 16.23 -10.40
N PHE A 97 -8.68 15.70 -9.19
CA PHE A 97 -9.77 16.04 -8.27
C PHE A 97 -9.75 17.53 -7.90
N SER A 98 -8.60 18.07 -7.51
CA SER A 98 -8.42 19.47 -7.09
C SER A 98 -8.78 20.48 -8.19
N ARG A 99 -8.44 20.16 -9.45
CA ARG A 99 -8.81 20.99 -10.60
C ARG A 99 -10.31 20.98 -10.89
N LYS A 100 -10.96 19.82 -10.72
CA LYS A 100 -12.34 19.60 -11.09
C LYS A 100 -13.33 20.00 -10.00
N PHE A 101 -13.01 19.78 -8.73
CA PHE A 101 -13.89 19.96 -7.57
C PHE A 101 -13.26 20.89 -6.53
N LYS A 102 -12.99 22.13 -6.90
CA LYS A 102 -12.25 23.12 -6.07
C LYS A 102 -12.84 23.31 -4.68
N ASP A 103 -14.18 23.32 -4.57
CA ASP A 103 -14.90 23.55 -3.31
C ASP A 103 -14.99 22.29 -2.43
N ARG A 104 -14.50 21.15 -2.92
CA ARG A 104 -14.50 19.87 -2.22
C ARG A 104 -13.09 19.28 -2.08
N PHE A 105 -12.07 20.10 -2.30
CA PHE A 105 -10.67 19.72 -2.16
C PHE A 105 -9.97 20.62 -1.16
N PHE A 106 -9.25 20.00 -0.21
CA PHE A 106 -8.53 20.70 0.85
C PHE A 106 -7.09 20.15 0.95
N ASP A 107 -6.13 21.03 0.69
CA ASP A 107 -4.73 20.78 0.99
C ASP A 107 -4.35 21.60 2.24
N VAL A 108 -4.11 20.90 3.34
CA VAL A 108 -3.84 21.54 4.64
C VAL A 108 -2.37 21.92 4.86
N GLY A 109 -1.53 21.73 3.85
CA GLY A 109 -0.08 21.84 4.00
C GLY A 109 0.52 20.61 4.70
N ILE A 110 1.78 20.71 5.15
CA ILE A 110 2.46 19.61 5.86
C ILE A 110 1.94 19.54 7.31
N ALA A 111 0.72 19.02 7.46
CA ALA A 111 0.01 18.94 8.74
C ALA A 111 -0.96 17.72 8.71
N GLU A 112 -0.41 16.52 8.74
CA GLU A 112 -1.15 15.27 8.60
C GLU A 112 -2.16 15.09 9.74
N GLU A 113 -1.80 15.48 10.96
CA GLU A 113 -2.69 15.44 12.14
C GLU A 113 -3.93 16.30 11.90
N HIS A 114 -3.73 17.52 11.38
CA HIS A 114 -4.83 18.42 11.04
C HIS A 114 -5.70 17.85 9.91
N ALA A 115 -5.11 17.22 8.90
CA ALA A 115 -5.86 16.59 7.81
C ALA A 115 -6.84 15.54 8.34
N VAL A 116 -6.41 14.72 9.28
CA VAL A 116 -7.23 13.63 9.86
C VAL A 116 -8.32 14.19 10.77
N THR A 117 -7.99 15.08 11.72
CA THR A 117 -8.99 15.72 12.59
C THR A 117 -10.03 16.49 11.79
N PHE A 118 -9.60 17.25 10.77
CA PHE A 118 -10.48 17.99 9.87
C PHE A 118 -11.44 17.06 9.12
N ALA A 119 -10.94 15.91 8.63
CA ALA A 119 -11.76 14.89 7.99
C ALA A 119 -12.82 14.31 8.95
N GLY A 120 -12.47 14.12 10.23
CA GLY A 120 -13.42 13.73 11.27
C GLY A 120 -14.59 14.73 11.38
N GLY A 121 -14.27 16.03 11.37
CA GLY A 121 -15.28 17.11 11.35
C GLY A 121 -16.13 17.12 10.08
N ILE A 122 -15.54 16.92 8.91
CA ILE A 122 -16.26 16.80 7.63
C ILE A 122 -17.24 15.61 7.67
N SER A 123 -16.79 14.45 8.18
CA SER A 123 -17.65 13.28 8.34
C SER A 123 -18.79 13.51 9.34
N ALA A 124 -18.54 14.24 10.43
CA ALA A 124 -19.58 14.63 11.38
C ALA A 124 -20.64 15.55 10.73
N GLY A 125 -20.26 16.32 9.73
CA GLY A 125 -21.15 17.15 8.92
C GLY A 125 -21.94 16.37 7.85
N GLY A 126 -21.79 15.04 7.76
CA GLY A 126 -22.55 14.18 6.83
C GLY A 126 -21.94 14.07 5.44
N LEU A 127 -20.70 14.49 5.23
CA LEU A 127 -19.95 14.30 4.01
C LEU A 127 -19.03 13.08 4.12
N ILE A 128 -18.45 12.66 3.01
CA ILE A 128 -17.57 11.47 2.91
C ILE A 128 -16.15 11.94 2.59
N PRO A 129 -15.32 12.20 3.59
CA PRO A 129 -13.94 12.59 3.36
C PRO A 129 -13.05 11.41 2.95
N VAL A 130 -12.24 11.63 1.92
CA VAL A 130 -11.16 10.75 1.48
C VAL A 130 -9.84 11.47 1.75
N VAL A 131 -9.10 10.99 2.74
CA VAL A 131 -7.81 11.57 3.18
C VAL A 131 -6.69 10.81 2.49
N ALA A 132 -6.04 11.42 1.51
CA ALA A 132 -4.96 10.76 0.76
C ALA A 132 -3.58 11.26 1.23
N ILE A 133 -2.82 10.36 1.83
CA ILE A 133 -1.51 10.61 2.46
C ILE A 133 -0.59 9.41 2.16
N TYR A 134 0.73 9.61 2.18
CA TYR A 134 1.67 8.49 2.08
C TYR A 134 1.67 7.64 3.35
N SER A 135 1.80 6.32 3.19
CA SER A 135 1.81 5.38 4.29
C SER A 135 2.83 5.74 5.38
N THR A 136 4.04 6.16 5.03
CA THR A 136 5.04 6.58 6.02
C THR A 136 4.65 7.86 6.76
N PHE A 137 3.89 8.78 6.15
CA PHE A 137 3.55 10.08 6.79
C PHE A 137 2.29 10.02 7.64
N ILE A 138 1.39 9.07 7.38
CA ILE A 138 0.19 8.90 8.22
C ILE A 138 0.52 8.50 9.66
N GLN A 139 1.73 7.99 9.93
CA GLN A 139 2.18 7.68 11.29
C GLN A 139 2.14 8.89 12.24
N ARG A 140 2.20 10.13 11.72
CA ARG A 140 2.05 11.35 12.51
C ARG A 140 0.64 11.53 13.07
N SER A 141 -0.34 10.87 12.47
CA SER A 141 -1.77 11.04 12.78
C SER A 141 -2.38 9.81 13.47
N VAL A 142 -1.57 8.94 14.06
CA VAL A 142 -2.07 7.72 14.74
C VAL A 142 -3.03 8.09 15.85
N ASP A 143 -2.70 9.09 16.66
CA ASP A 143 -3.55 9.59 17.75
C ASP A 143 -4.90 10.09 17.22
N GLN A 144 -4.89 10.95 16.20
CA GLN A 144 -6.10 11.51 15.59
C GLN A 144 -6.96 10.43 14.93
N ILE A 145 -6.35 9.39 14.35
CA ILE A 145 -7.09 8.24 13.82
C ILE A 145 -7.79 7.48 14.94
N ILE A 146 -7.15 7.32 16.10
CA ILE A 146 -7.73 6.64 17.26
C ILE A 146 -8.88 7.49 17.85
N GLU A 147 -8.59 8.74 18.23
CA GLU A 147 -9.48 9.59 19.02
C GLU A 147 -10.58 10.28 18.19
N ASP A 148 -10.18 10.89 17.06
CA ASP A 148 -11.11 11.72 16.27
C ASP A 148 -11.93 10.90 15.27
N ILE A 149 -11.41 9.74 14.85
CA ILE A 149 -12.00 8.92 13.79
C ILE A 149 -12.56 7.61 14.34
N ALA A 150 -11.72 6.73 14.87
CA ALA A 150 -12.10 5.35 15.16
C ALA A 150 -12.95 5.24 16.44
N LEU A 151 -12.60 5.95 17.51
CA LEU A 151 -13.38 6.00 18.75
C LEU A 151 -14.80 6.49 18.50
N GLN A 152 -14.96 7.48 17.63
CA GLN A 152 -16.25 8.05 17.26
C GLN A 152 -16.95 7.30 16.11
N ASN A 153 -16.33 6.24 15.58
CA ASN A 153 -16.80 5.47 14.43
C ASN A 153 -17.17 6.35 13.22
N ARG A 154 -16.35 7.36 12.91
CA ARG A 154 -16.58 8.28 11.80
C ARG A 154 -16.28 7.61 10.46
N HIS A 155 -17.18 7.77 9.49
CA HIS A 155 -16.95 7.28 8.14
C HIS A 155 -15.95 8.19 7.41
N VAL A 156 -14.68 7.84 7.50
CA VAL A 156 -13.55 8.49 6.82
C VAL A 156 -12.80 7.43 6.05
N VAL A 157 -12.50 7.68 4.77
CA VAL A 157 -11.64 6.81 3.97
C VAL A 157 -10.22 7.36 4.01
N ILE A 158 -9.30 6.61 4.59
CA ILE A 158 -7.88 6.94 4.67
C ILE A 158 -7.17 6.19 3.54
N ALA A 159 -6.81 6.91 2.50
CA ALA A 159 -6.21 6.41 1.26
C ALA A 159 -4.68 6.50 1.35
N LEU A 160 -4.01 5.36 1.60
CA LEU A 160 -2.56 5.29 1.82
C LEU A 160 -1.82 4.90 0.56
N ASP A 161 -1.22 5.89 -0.09
CA ASP A 161 -0.27 5.68 -1.18
C ASP A 161 1.10 5.27 -0.62
N ARG A 162 1.89 4.55 -1.38
CA ARG A 162 3.25 4.10 -1.02
C ARG A 162 3.29 3.17 0.19
N ALA A 163 2.36 2.23 0.28
CA ALA A 163 2.44 1.16 1.26
C ALA A 163 3.50 0.12 0.87
N GLY A 164 4.16 -0.47 1.87
CA GLY A 164 5.21 -1.46 1.66
C GLY A 164 6.54 -0.87 1.20
N ALA A 165 7.24 -1.58 0.31
CA ALA A 165 8.51 -1.17 -0.26
C ALA A 165 8.37 0.05 -1.18
N VAL A 166 9.09 1.12 -0.87
CA VAL A 166 9.07 2.38 -1.64
C VAL A 166 10.43 2.61 -2.30
N PRO A 167 10.54 2.40 -3.62
CA PRO A 167 11.79 2.57 -4.33
C PRO A 167 12.18 4.05 -4.46
N SER A 168 13.48 4.30 -4.42
CA SER A 168 14.13 5.57 -4.79
C SER A 168 13.90 6.77 -3.85
N ASP A 169 13.10 6.63 -2.81
CA ASP A 169 12.75 7.73 -1.91
C ASP A 169 13.52 7.65 -0.55
N GLY A 170 14.22 6.55 -0.28
CA GLY A 170 15.04 6.35 0.91
C GLY A 170 14.32 5.77 2.11
N GLU A 171 15.07 5.54 3.20
CA GLU A 171 14.62 4.86 4.41
C GLU A 171 13.39 5.51 5.06
N THR A 172 13.31 6.84 5.03
CA THR A 172 12.21 7.60 5.63
C THR A 172 10.87 7.47 4.90
N HIS A 173 10.87 6.87 3.71
CA HIS A 173 9.67 6.74 2.87
C HIS A 173 9.10 5.33 2.83
N GLN A 174 9.76 4.34 3.43
CA GLN A 174 9.26 2.97 3.48
C GLN A 174 7.92 2.90 4.23
N GLY A 175 6.86 2.44 3.55
CA GLY A 175 5.50 2.36 4.08
C GLY A 175 5.23 1.02 4.75
N ILE A 176 6.09 0.57 5.65
CA ILE A 176 6.07 -0.80 6.19
C ILE A 176 5.45 -0.90 7.58
N PHE A 177 5.10 0.22 8.23
CA PHE A 177 4.59 0.23 9.60
C PHE A 177 3.07 0.36 9.72
N ASP A 178 2.37 0.75 8.66
CA ASP A 178 0.94 1.08 8.69
C ASP A 178 0.05 -0.07 9.19
N ILE A 179 0.30 -1.31 8.77
CA ILE A 179 -0.44 -2.48 9.24
C ILE A 179 -0.27 -2.64 10.76
N ALA A 180 0.97 -2.64 11.25
CA ALA A 180 1.26 -2.84 12.67
C ALA A 180 0.71 -1.70 13.54
N LEU A 181 0.69 -0.46 13.05
CA LEU A 181 0.16 0.71 13.76
C LEU A 181 -1.38 0.70 13.83
N PHE A 182 -2.05 0.31 12.75
CA PHE A 182 -3.51 0.48 12.65
C PHE A 182 -4.30 -0.79 12.95
N ARG A 183 -3.73 -1.98 12.82
CA ARG A 183 -4.42 -3.23 13.10
C ARG A 183 -5.00 -3.32 14.51
N PRO A 184 -4.36 -2.81 15.59
CA PRO A 184 -4.92 -2.82 16.93
C PRO A 184 -6.13 -1.88 17.13
N VAL A 185 -6.30 -0.86 16.28
CA VAL A 185 -7.31 0.20 16.47
C VAL A 185 -8.72 -0.35 16.28
N PRO A 186 -9.63 -0.31 17.29
CA PRO A 186 -11.01 -0.78 17.15
C PRO A 186 -11.78 0.00 16.07
N ASN A 187 -12.85 -0.58 15.54
CA ASN A 187 -13.76 0.00 14.52
C ASN A 187 -13.10 0.29 13.16
N LEU A 188 -11.77 0.27 13.05
CA LEU A 188 -11.04 0.56 11.82
C LEU A 188 -10.99 -0.68 10.92
N SER A 189 -11.45 -0.55 9.67
CA SER A 189 -11.22 -1.54 8.61
C SER A 189 -9.93 -1.22 7.87
N ILE A 190 -9.18 -2.26 7.44
CA ILE A 190 -7.93 -2.11 6.70
C ILE A 190 -7.99 -3.01 5.46
N ILE A 191 -7.82 -2.42 4.28
CA ILE A 191 -7.87 -3.09 2.98
C ILE A 191 -6.52 -2.93 2.28
N SER A 192 -6.02 -4.02 1.69
CA SER A 192 -4.80 -4.04 0.88
C SER A 192 -5.14 -4.56 -0.51
N VAL A 193 -5.00 -3.70 -1.52
CA VAL A 193 -5.43 -4.01 -2.89
C VAL A 193 -4.29 -4.58 -3.74
N ALA A 194 -4.61 -5.53 -4.61
CA ALA A 194 -3.63 -6.28 -5.40
C ALA A 194 -3.58 -5.90 -6.89
N GLY A 195 -4.57 -5.18 -7.41
CA GLY A 195 -4.64 -4.78 -8.82
C GLY A 195 -5.65 -3.67 -9.05
N LYS A 196 -5.82 -3.30 -10.31
CA LYS A 196 -6.71 -2.21 -10.73
C LYS A 196 -8.17 -2.48 -10.33
N LYS A 197 -8.71 -3.61 -10.79
CA LYS A 197 -10.11 -3.97 -10.53
C LYS A 197 -10.39 -4.16 -9.05
N ASP A 198 -9.47 -4.80 -8.37
CA ASP A 198 -9.52 -4.98 -6.92
C ASP A 198 -9.60 -3.63 -6.17
N MET A 199 -8.77 -2.67 -6.58
CA MET A 199 -8.78 -1.30 -6.04
C MET A 199 -10.10 -0.58 -6.31
N ASP A 200 -10.63 -0.67 -7.55
CA ASP A 200 -11.87 -0.02 -7.92
C ASP A 200 -13.04 -0.51 -7.05
N LEU A 201 -13.17 -1.83 -6.88
CA LEU A 201 -14.22 -2.45 -6.07
C LEU A 201 -14.06 -2.13 -4.58
N CYS A 202 -12.82 -2.16 -4.07
CA CYS A 202 -12.53 -1.84 -2.66
C CYS A 202 -12.78 -0.37 -2.34
N LEU A 203 -12.45 0.55 -3.26
CA LEU A 203 -12.72 1.97 -3.09
C LEU A 203 -14.23 2.26 -3.12
N GLU A 204 -14.97 1.63 -4.03
CA GLU A 204 -16.43 1.69 -4.06
C GLU A 204 -17.05 1.18 -2.76
N TRP A 205 -16.54 0.08 -2.23
CA TRP A 205 -17.02 -0.46 -0.96
C TRP A 205 -16.70 0.49 0.18
N ALA A 206 -15.47 1.01 0.26
CA ALA A 206 -15.02 1.91 1.32
C ALA A 206 -15.84 3.20 1.38
N VAL A 207 -16.16 3.78 0.23
CA VAL A 207 -16.91 5.05 0.14
C VAL A 207 -18.41 4.84 0.29
N ASN A 208 -18.99 3.78 -0.31
CA ASN A 208 -20.45 3.66 -0.44
C ASN A 208 -21.10 2.70 0.54
N LYS A 209 -20.35 1.75 1.13
CA LYS A 209 -20.93 0.64 1.92
C LYS A 209 -20.38 0.53 3.34
N ALA A 210 -19.17 1.01 3.60
CA ALA A 210 -18.60 0.98 4.93
C ALA A 210 -19.39 1.85 5.90
N GLN A 211 -19.52 1.40 7.16
CA GLN A 211 -20.28 2.11 8.20
C GLN A 211 -19.37 2.81 9.21
N GLY A 212 -18.05 2.72 9.04
CA GLY A 212 -17.04 3.30 9.91
C GLY A 212 -15.77 3.63 9.12
N PRO A 213 -14.67 3.92 9.81
CA PRO A 213 -13.42 4.30 9.16
C PRO A 213 -12.78 3.15 8.39
N VAL A 214 -12.20 3.49 7.23
CA VAL A 214 -11.53 2.52 6.35
C VAL A 214 -10.17 3.04 5.95
N VAL A 215 -9.13 2.25 6.18
CA VAL A 215 -7.82 2.41 5.54
C VAL A 215 -7.80 1.56 4.28
N ILE A 216 -7.49 2.15 3.14
CA ILE A 216 -7.20 1.45 1.89
C ILE A 216 -5.76 1.77 1.48
N ARG A 217 -4.92 0.75 1.26
CA ARG A 217 -3.47 0.88 1.05
C ARG A 217 -3.01 0.24 -0.25
N TRP A 218 -2.05 0.88 -0.92
CA TRP A 218 -1.47 0.41 -2.18
C TRP A 218 0.00 0.83 -2.38
N PRO A 219 0.78 0.09 -3.20
CA PRO A 219 2.20 0.38 -3.42
C PRO A 219 2.45 1.47 -4.47
N LYS A 220 3.67 2.01 -4.45
CA LYS A 220 4.22 2.86 -5.53
C LYS A 220 4.71 1.99 -6.69
N MET A 221 3.81 1.52 -7.52
CA MET A 221 4.13 0.70 -8.71
C MET A 221 3.01 0.74 -9.76
N ALA A 222 3.28 0.20 -10.94
CA ALA A 222 2.25 -0.07 -11.93
C ALA A 222 1.30 -1.17 -11.45
N CYS A 223 0.03 -1.09 -11.84
CA CYS A 223 -0.91 -2.17 -11.58
C CYS A 223 -0.49 -3.43 -12.34
N PRO A 224 -0.52 -4.61 -11.71
CA PRO A 224 -0.28 -5.87 -12.39
C PRO A 224 -1.39 -6.18 -13.40
N SER A 225 -1.15 -7.15 -14.28
CA SER A 225 -2.18 -7.66 -15.19
C SER A 225 -3.37 -8.20 -14.40
N GLU A 226 -4.58 -7.92 -14.88
CA GLU A 226 -5.81 -8.35 -14.24
C GLU A 226 -5.97 -9.87 -14.29
N LEU A 227 -6.48 -10.42 -13.19
CA LEU A 227 -6.91 -11.80 -13.08
C LEU A 227 -8.39 -11.83 -12.66
N GLU A 228 -9.16 -12.72 -13.29
CA GLU A 228 -10.63 -12.79 -13.12
C GLU A 228 -11.10 -12.87 -11.67
N PRO A 229 -10.45 -13.64 -10.75
CA PRO A 229 -10.89 -13.71 -9.35
C PRO A 229 -10.98 -12.36 -8.63
N PHE A 230 -10.21 -11.35 -9.05
CA PHE A 230 -10.30 -10.00 -8.47
C PHE A 230 -11.60 -9.25 -8.84
N SER A 231 -12.40 -9.79 -9.77
CA SER A 231 -13.75 -9.26 -10.05
C SER A 231 -14.81 -9.68 -9.03
N ALA A 232 -14.46 -10.57 -8.10
CA ALA A 232 -15.35 -11.02 -7.03
C ALA A 232 -15.82 -9.84 -6.13
N PRO A 233 -17.08 -9.85 -5.68
CA PRO A 233 -17.61 -8.85 -4.77
C PRO A 233 -16.76 -8.67 -3.51
N VAL A 234 -16.74 -7.46 -2.98
CA VAL A 234 -16.06 -7.15 -1.73
C VAL A 234 -16.91 -7.58 -0.56
N GLU A 235 -16.43 -8.56 0.20
CA GLU A 235 -17.05 -9.05 1.43
C GLU A 235 -16.10 -8.80 2.61
N PRO A 236 -16.56 -8.08 3.68
CA PRO A 236 -15.71 -7.80 4.82
C PRO A 236 -15.09 -9.06 5.43
N GLY A 237 -13.79 -9.01 5.66
CA GLY A 237 -13.03 -10.10 6.26
C GLY A 237 -12.54 -11.18 5.30
N LYS A 238 -13.03 -11.19 4.05
CA LYS A 238 -12.64 -12.21 3.07
C LYS A 238 -11.60 -11.66 2.10
N GLY A 239 -10.60 -12.49 1.79
CA GLY A 239 -9.64 -12.28 0.72
C GLY A 239 -10.11 -12.89 -0.60
N VAL A 240 -9.23 -12.88 -1.59
CA VAL A 240 -9.44 -13.47 -2.92
C VAL A 240 -8.57 -14.71 -3.05
N LEU A 241 -9.20 -15.87 -3.28
CA LEU A 241 -8.50 -17.11 -3.59
C LEU A 241 -8.30 -17.22 -5.11
N LEU A 242 -7.05 -17.36 -5.54
CA LEU A 242 -6.67 -17.65 -6.91
C LEU A 242 -6.13 -19.08 -6.95
N GLN A 243 -6.80 -19.93 -7.70
CA GLN A 243 -6.34 -21.29 -7.92
C GLN A 243 -5.29 -21.36 -9.03
N THR A 244 -4.49 -22.40 -9.06
CA THR A 244 -3.48 -22.61 -10.11
C THR A 244 -4.06 -22.46 -11.52
N THR A 245 -5.29 -22.88 -11.74
CA THR A 245 -6.01 -22.76 -13.02
C THR A 245 -6.24 -21.31 -13.47
N ASP A 246 -6.31 -20.37 -12.55
CA ASP A 246 -6.58 -18.95 -12.85
C ASP A 246 -5.36 -18.23 -13.45
N PHE A 247 -4.14 -18.72 -13.18
CA PHE A 247 -2.91 -18.06 -13.62
C PHE A 247 -1.90 -18.95 -14.35
N ALA A 248 -2.13 -20.27 -14.38
CA ALA A 248 -1.32 -21.25 -15.10
C ALA A 248 -2.17 -22.35 -15.74
N PRO A 249 -3.15 -22.02 -16.61
CA PRO A 249 -4.14 -22.98 -17.12
C PRO A 249 -3.55 -24.12 -17.97
N SER A 250 -2.41 -23.90 -18.62
CA SER A 250 -1.74 -24.91 -19.46
C SER A 250 -0.99 -25.98 -18.68
N ILE A 251 -0.84 -25.83 -17.36
CA ILE A 251 -0.02 -26.72 -16.50
C ILE A 251 -0.92 -27.48 -15.51
N SER A 252 -2.21 -27.21 -15.46
CA SER A 252 -3.16 -27.70 -14.45
C SER A 252 -3.49 -29.20 -14.48
N SER A 253 -2.70 -30.03 -15.17
CA SER A 253 -2.91 -31.47 -15.25
C SER A 253 -2.04 -32.32 -14.29
N PHE A 254 -1.33 -31.73 -13.38
CA PHE A 254 -0.51 -32.45 -12.41
C PHE A 254 -1.36 -32.91 -11.20
N GLY A 255 -1.64 -34.21 -11.12
CA GLY A 255 -2.03 -34.90 -9.90
C GLY A 255 -3.50 -34.96 -9.55
N GLN A 256 -4.33 -35.55 -10.40
CA GLN A 256 -5.66 -36.08 -10.01
C GLN A 256 -5.50 -37.45 -9.30
N GLY A 257 -4.78 -37.49 -8.16
CA GLY A 257 -4.69 -38.69 -7.33
C GLY A 257 -5.26 -38.40 -5.93
N GLU A 258 -5.72 -39.42 -5.21
CA GLU A 258 -6.28 -39.33 -3.85
C GLU A 258 -5.34 -38.64 -2.83
N ASP A 259 -4.02 -38.53 -3.12
CA ASP A 259 -2.99 -37.86 -2.29
C ASP A 259 -2.59 -36.47 -2.82
N SER A 260 -3.32 -35.86 -3.76
CA SER A 260 -2.95 -34.58 -4.40
C SER A 260 -2.85 -33.40 -3.42
N TRP A 261 -3.64 -33.40 -2.33
CA TRP A 261 -3.63 -32.37 -1.29
C TRP A 261 -2.31 -32.30 -0.49
N ARG A 262 -1.58 -33.42 -0.39
CA ARG A 262 -0.30 -33.51 0.35
C ARG A 262 0.85 -32.74 -0.30
N LYS A 263 0.65 -32.23 -1.54
CA LYS A 263 1.68 -31.49 -2.29
C LYS A 263 1.27 -30.05 -2.60
N LYS A 264 0.16 -29.56 -2.01
CA LYS A 264 -0.37 -28.24 -2.31
C LYS A 264 0.00 -27.23 -1.24
N VAL A 265 0.51 -26.06 -1.65
CA VAL A 265 0.89 -24.94 -0.77
C VAL A 265 -0.04 -23.77 -1.00
N LEU A 266 -0.45 -23.10 0.07
CA LEU A 266 -1.15 -21.81 0.02
C LEU A 266 -0.16 -20.66 0.23
N LEU A 267 -0.08 -19.75 -0.73
CA LEU A 267 0.67 -18.51 -0.62
C LEU A 267 -0.30 -17.39 -0.21
N VAL A 268 -0.21 -16.92 1.03
CA VAL A 268 -1.07 -15.87 1.58
C VAL A 268 -0.33 -14.55 1.52
N CYS A 269 -0.81 -13.58 0.75
CA CYS A 269 -0.07 -12.33 0.56
C CYS A 269 -0.92 -11.06 0.78
N THR A 270 -0.25 -9.98 1.18
CA THR A 270 -0.81 -8.62 1.09
C THR A 270 -0.69 -8.08 -0.34
N GLY A 271 -1.54 -7.11 -0.71
CA GLY A 271 -1.68 -6.67 -2.10
C GLY A 271 -0.39 -6.19 -2.76
N SER A 272 0.48 -5.47 -2.02
CA SER A 272 1.67 -4.88 -2.65
C SER A 272 2.71 -5.91 -3.09
N VAL A 273 2.74 -7.10 -2.48
CA VAL A 273 3.64 -8.21 -2.86
C VAL A 273 2.96 -9.29 -3.71
N PHE A 274 1.76 -9.00 -4.21
CA PHE A 274 1.01 -9.92 -5.06
C PHE A 274 1.77 -10.32 -6.33
N SER A 275 2.44 -9.37 -6.99
CA SER A 275 3.20 -9.66 -8.22
C SER A 275 4.34 -10.64 -7.98
N GLU A 276 5.06 -10.49 -6.87
CA GLU A 276 6.13 -11.41 -6.44
C GLU A 276 5.58 -12.78 -6.12
N THR A 277 4.45 -12.82 -5.40
CA THR A 277 3.75 -14.05 -5.05
C THR A 277 3.24 -14.79 -6.27
N LEU A 278 2.69 -14.09 -7.26
CA LEU A 278 2.25 -14.67 -8.52
C LEU A 278 3.39 -15.27 -9.34
N ARG A 279 4.55 -14.58 -9.40
CA ARG A 279 5.75 -15.14 -10.04
C ARG A 279 6.24 -16.40 -9.32
N ALA A 280 6.24 -16.37 -7.99
CA ALA A 280 6.63 -17.53 -7.18
C ALA A 280 5.68 -18.71 -7.37
N ALA A 281 4.36 -18.48 -7.36
CA ALA A 281 3.37 -19.52 -7.59
C ALA A 281 3.55 -20.18 -8.97
N ARG A 282 3.75 -19.40 -10.03
CA ARG A 282 4.05 -19.92 -11.37
C ARG A 282 5.34 -20.76 -11.42
N ALA A 283 6.39 -20.31 -10.74
CA ALA A 283 7.64 -21.05 -10.66
C ALA A 283 7.47 -22.38 -9.90
N LEU A 284 6.74 -22.41 -8.80
CA LEU A 284 6.42 -23.62 -8.05
C LEU A 284 5.65 -24.64 -8.91
N VAL A 285 4.66 -24.18 -9.67
CA VAL A 285 3.88 -25.03 -10.57
C VAL A 285 4.78 -25.65 -11.66
N LEU A 286 5.72 -24.88 -12.23
CA LEU A 286 6.69 -25.42 -13.19
C LEU A 286 7.62 -26.48 -12.55
N ASP A 287 7.88 -26.38 -11.27
CA ASP A 287 8.66 -27.35 -10.50
C ASP A 287 7.82 -28.54 -9.97
N GLY A 288 6.54 -28.63 -10.37
CA GLY A 288 5.61 -29.72 -10.01
C GLY A 288 5.02 -29.58 -8.58
N ILE A 289 5.08 -28.41 -7.99
CA ILE A 289 4.46 -28.08 -6.69
C ILE A 289 3.20 -27.24 -6.94
N ASP A 290 2.04 -27.81 -6.61
CA ASP A 290 0.76 -27.08 -6.77
C ASP A 290 0.67 -25.95 -5.73
N ALA A 291 0.38 -24.73 -6.19
CA ALA A 291 0.40 -23.53 -5.35
C ALA A 291 -0.75 -22.58 -5.69
N ASP A 292 -1.68 -22.42 -4.76
CA ASP A 292 -2.71 -21.40 -4.85
C ASP A 292 -2.28 -20.13 -4.11
N ILE A 293 -2.92 -19.01 -4.45
CA ILE A 293 -2.68 -17.71 -3.82
C ILE A 293 -3.95 -17.25 -3.10
N TYR A 294 -3.82 -16.84 -1.84
CA TYR A 294 -4.86 -16.11 -1.12
C TYR A 294 -4.42 -14.66 -0.90
N SER A 295 -4.96 -13.76 -1.69
CA SER A 295 -4.70 -12.34 -1.54
C SER A 295 -5.55 -11.78 -0.40
N LEU A 296 -4.89 -11.27 0.66
CA LEU A 296 -5.52 -10.63 1.80
C LEU A 296 -6.10 -9.27 1.38
N ARG A 297 -7.31 -9.27 0.85
CA ARG A 297 -8.03 -8.05 0.54
C ARG A 297 -8.34 -7.27 1.82
N PHE A 298 -8.81 -7.97 2.86
CA PHE A 298 -8.98 -7.41 4.19
C PHE A 298 -7.86 -7.86 5.14
N ILE A 299 -7.11 -6.90 5.66
CA ILE A 299 -6.24 -7.07 6.81
C ILE A 299 -7.08 -7.09 8.09
N LYS A 300 -8.13 -6.24 8.12
CA LYS A 300 -9.09 -6.11 9.20
C LYS A 300 -10.43 -5.59 8.65
N PRO A 301 -11.58 -6.21 9.04
CA PRO A 301 -11.68 -7.45 9.82
C PRO A 301 -11.05 -8.64 9.08
N PHE A 302 -10.84 -9.75 9.77
CA PHE A 302 -10.41 -11.02 9.17
C PHE A 302 -11.43 -12.11 9.53
N ASP A 303 -11.96 -12.81 8.53
CA ASP A 303 -12.91 -13.92 8.72
C ASP A 303 -12.14 -15.22 8.99
N GLU A 304 -11.87 -15.48 10.26
CA GLU A 304 -11.13 -16.65 10.75
C GLU A 304 -11.75 -17.98 10.27
N LYS A 305 -13.08 -18.08 10.33
CA LYS A 305 -13.79 -19.30 9.98
C LYS A 305 -13.70 -19.58 8.46
N TYR A 306 -13.90 -18.54 7.67
CA TYR A 306 -13.77 -18.64 6.22
C TYR A 306 -12.35 -19.04 5.81
N PHE A 307 -11.33 -18.38 6.39
CA PHE A 307 -9.94 -18.67 6.11
C PHE A 307 -9.53 -20.09 6.56
N ALA A 308 -9.94 -20.54 7.76
CA ALA A 308 -9.66 -21.89 8.23
C ALA A 308 -10.27 -22.96 7.32
N GLY A 309 -11.49 -22.70 6.79
CA GLY A 309 -12.12 -23.56 5.81
C GLY A 309 -11.32 -23.74 4.51
N ILE A 310 -10.60 -22.72 4.07
CA ILE A 310 -9.68 -22.76 2.93
C ILE A 310 -8.36 -23.43 3.35
N ALA A 311 -7.74 -22.94 4.41
CA ALA A 311 -6.40 -23.32 4.86
C ALA A 311 -6.23 -24.83 5.06
N LYS A 312 -7.22 -25.51 5.62
CA LYS A 312 -7.19 -26.97 5.89
C LYS A 312 -7.05 -27.84 4.63
N LEU A 313 -7.25 -27.27 3.44
CA LEU A 313 -7.11 -27.98 2.15
C LEU A 313 -5.66 -28.04 1.65
N TYR A 314 -4.72 -27.47 2.39
CA TYR A 314 -3.31 -27.37 1.99
C TYR A 314 -2.40 -28.14 2.93
N TYR A 315 -1.21 -28.46 2.45
CA TYR A 315 -0.15 -29.07 3.24
C TYR A 315 0.58 -28.06 4.12
N GLY A 316 0.77 -26.85 3.61
CA GLY A 316 1.44 -25.75 4.30
C GLY A 316 1.09 -24.40 3.76
N ILE A 317 1.43 -23.36 4.52
CA ILE A 317 1.13 -21.97 4.20
C ILE A 317 2.39 -21.14 4.29
N VAL A 318 2.67 -20.36 3.25
CA VAL A 318 3.66 -19.28 3.29
C VAL A 318 2.91 -17.96 3.36
N PHE A 319 3.11 -17.20 4.42
CA PHE A 319 2.60 -15.83 4.58
C PHE A 319 3.63 -14.85 4.03
N ILE A 320 3.20 -13.92 3.18
CA ILE A 320 4.04 -12.93 2.52
C ILE A 320 3.43 -11.54 2.77
N GLU A 321 4.08 -10.72 3.59
CA GLU A 321 3.58 -9.42 4.02
C GLU A 321 4.55 -8.30 3.68
N ASP A 322 4.03 -7.22 3.10
CA ASP A 322 4.75 -5.99 2.82
C ASP A 322 4.82 -5.01 4.00
N GLY A 323 4.54 -5.48 5.19
CA GLY A 323 4.70 -4.80 6.46
C GLY A 323 5.83 -5.42 7.30
N VAL A 324 6.16 -4.78 8.43
CA VAL A 324 7.07 -5.36 9.43
C VAL A 324 6.46 -6.62 10.04
N LYS A 325 7.30 -7.62 10.33
CA LYS A 325 6.84 -8.89 10.92
C LYS A 325 6.18 -8.67 12.28
N ILE A 326 6.83 -7.88 13.15
CA ILE A 326 6.36 -7.62 14.51
C ILE A 326 5.06 -6.81 14.49
N GLY A 327 3.98 -7.41 15.00
CA GLY A 327 2.65 -6.79 15.01
C GLY A 327 1.93 -6.80 13.66
N GLY A 328 2.53 -7.38 12.63
CA GLY A 328 1.94 -7.57 11.31
C GLY A 328 0.75 -8.52 11.30
N ILE A 329 0.06 -8.62 10.17
CA ILE A 329 -1.09 -9.52 10.02
C ILE A 329 -0.65 -10.97 9.88
N SER A 330 0.47 -11.23 9.21
CA SER A 330 0.97 -12.58 8.95
C SER A 330 1.34 -13.31 10.24
N GLU A 331 2.00 -12.62 11.18
CA GLU A 331 2.33 -13.19 12.49
C GLU A 331 1.06 -13.57 13.27
N TRP A 332 0.04 -12.73 13.19
CA TRP A 332 -1.21 -13.00 13.87
C TRP A 332 -1.99 -14.16 13.22
N ILE A 333 -2.09 -14.22 11.88
CA ILE A 333 -2.76 -15.34 11.19
C ILE A 333 -1.98 -16.65 11.43
N GLU A 334 -0.65 -16.63 11.43
CA GLU A 334 0.17 -17.80 11.76
C GLU A 334 -0.18 -18.31 13.16
N SER A 335 -0.24 -17.45 14.16
CA SER A 335 -0.64 -17.81 15.53
C SER A 335 -2.04 -18.41 15.58
N PHE A 336 -3.00 -17.83 14.87
CA PHE A 336 -4.35 -18.36 14.73
C PHE A 336 -4.34 -19.76 14.10
N VAL A 337 -3.63 -19.96 12.98
CA VAL A 337 -3.53 -21.26 12.29
C VAL A 337 -2.95 -22.33 13.21
N ARG A 338 -1.91 -22.01 13.97
CA ARG A 338 -1.25 -22.95 14.90
C ARG A 338 -2.10 -23.30 16.13
N SER A 339 -2.97 -22.38 16.55
CA SER A 339 -3.85 -22.58 17.73
C SER A 339 -5.19 -23.21 17.39
N SER A 340 -5.64 -23.15 16.14
CA SER A 340 -6.92 -23.72 15.69
C SER A 340 -6.82 -25.24 15.49
N PRO A 341 -7.71 -26.04 16.11
CA PRO A 341 -7.69 -27.51 15.96
C PRO A 341 -7.80 -27.98 14.50
N GLU A 342 -8.46 -27.21 13.65
CA GLU A 342 -8.68 -27.57 12.24
C GLU A 342 -7.45 -27.34 11.34
N THR A 343 -6.50 -26.52 11.80
CA THR A 343 -5.35 -26.07 11.01
C THR A 343 -4.00 -26.22 11.69
N SER A 344 -3.94 -26.61 12.97
CA SER A 344 -2.72 -26.72 13.78
C SER A 344 -1.68 -27.70 13.24
N PHE A 345 -2.09 -28.63 12.36
CA PHE A 345 -1.20 -29.58 11.69
C PHE A 345 -0.44 -28.97 10.51
N LEU A 346 -0.84 -27.79 10.04
CA LEU A 346 -0.23 -27.14 8.88
C LEU A 346 1.18 -26.64 9.20
N LYS A 347 2.09 -26.84 8.27
CA LYS A 347 3.40 -26.19 8.30
C LYS A 347 3.25 -24.74 7.87
N THR A 348 3.94 -23.82 8.53
CA THR A 348 3.85 -22.38 8.23
C THR A 348 5.22 -21.75 8.12
N ALA A 349 5.34 -20.74 7.24
CA ALA A 349 6.46 -19.83 7.18
C ALA A 349 5.96 -18.39 7.01
N VAL A 350 6.62 -17.42 7.62
CA VAL A 350 6.29 -15.99 7.53
C VAL A 350 7.46 -15.24 6.92
N LEU A 351 7.20 -14.60 5.78
CA LEU A 351 8.08 -13.69 5.09
C LEU A 351 7.49 -12.28 5.23
N ALA A 352 8.21 -11.40 5.89
CA ALA A 352 7.82 -10.01 6.14
C ALA A 352 9.08 -9.18 6.37
N PHE A 353 8.96 -7.85 6.39
CA PHE A 353 10.11 -7.00 6.66
C PHE A 353 10.69 -7.30 8.05
N PRO A 354 12.02 -7.46 8.13
CA PRO A 354 12.71 -7.75 9.39
C PRO A 354 12.69 -6.54 10.34
N ASP A 355 13.05 -6.77 11.61
CA ASP A 355 13.18 -5.73 12.65
C ASP A 355 14.44 -4.87 12.39
N ARG A 356 14.40 -4.09 11.32
CA ARG A 356 15.41 -3.09 10.94
C ARG A 356 14.85 -2.09 9.94
N PHE A 357 15.42 -0.91 9.89
CA PHE A 357 15.14 0.04 8.82
C PHE A 357 15.72 -0.47 7.49
N VAL A 358 14.99 -0.25 6.42
CA VAL A 358 15.32 -0.76 5.08
C VAL A 358 16.01 0.32 4.27
N ALA A 359 17.17 -0.01 3.73
CA ALA A 359 17.98 0.91 2.94
C ALA A 359 17.29 1.34 1.63
N ASN A 360 17.80 2.40 1.03
CA ASN A 360 17.36 2.85 -0.28
C ASN A 360 17.78 1.87 -1.37
N GLY A 361 16.92 1.67 -2.37
CA GLY A 361 17.17 0.81 -3.51
C GLY A 361 16.04 0.88 -4.53
N ASN A 362 16.16 0.13 -5.61
CA ASN A 362 14.99 -0.15 -6.44
C ASN A 362 14.10 -1.20 -5.74
N ARG A 363 12.88 -1.39 -6.23
CA ARG A 363 11.91 -2.27 -5.58
C ARG A 363 12.41 -3.71 -5.42
N ASP A 364 13.02 -4.26 -6.48
CA ASP A 364 13.49 -5.65 -6.46
C ASP A 364 14.62 -5.85 -5.43
N GLN A 365 15.54 -4.88 -5.33
CA GLN A 365 16.61 -4.91 -4.31
C GLN A 365 16.04 -4.85 -2.90
N ILE A 366 15.08 -3.96 -2.64
CA ILE A 366 14.44 -3.83 -1.33
C ILE A 366 13.72 -5.13 -0.94
N LEU A 367 12.96 -5.71 -1.87
CA LEU A 367 12.22 -6.95 -1.61
C LEU A 367 13.13 -8.16 -1.46
N ASP A 368 14.21 -8.24 -2.22
CA ASP A 368 15.19 -9.33 -2.08
C ASP A 368 15.92 -9.27 -0.74
N GLU A 369 16.37 -8.07 -0.35
CA GLU A 369 16.98 -7.83 0.96
C GLU A 369 16.04 -8.14 2.14
N ALA A 370 14.74 -7.85 1.96
CA ALA A 370 13.71 -8.17 2.95
C ALA A 370 13.29 -9.66 2.96
N GLY A 371 13.76 -10.47 2.00
CA GLY A 371 13.35 -11.86 1.86
C GLY A 371 11.97 -12.04 1.20
N LEU A 372 11.49 -11.04 0.45
CA LEU A 372 10.17 -10.99 -0.17
C LEU A 372 10.21 -11.13 -1.71
N SER A 373 11.39 -11.39 -2.29
CA SER A 373 11.50 -11.67 -3.74
C SER A 373 10.84 -13.01 -4.09
N SER A 374 10.40 -13.16 -5.34
CA SER A 374 9.78 -14.39 -5.82
C SER A 374 10.65 -15.63 -5.58
N GLU A 375 11.97 -15.52 -5.70
CA GLU A 375 12.93 -16.59 -5.40
C GLU A 375 12.89 -17.00 -3.92
N LYS A 376 12.87 -16.03 -3.00
CA LYS A 376 12.79 -16.30 -1.55
C LYS A 376 11.47 -16.96 -1.17
N ILE A 377 10.36 -16.57 -1.81
CA ILE A 377 9.04 -17.18 -1.63
C ILE A 377 9.07 -18.64 -2.10
N VAL A 378 9.63 -18.92 -3.28
CA VAL A 378 9.80 -20.29 -3.80
C VAL A 378 10.63 -21.15 -2.85
N ASN A 379 11.74 -20.62 -2.37
CA ASN A 379 12.62 -21.34 -1.45
C ASN A 379 11.91 -21.67 -0.13
N ALA A 380 11.18 -20.73 0.45
CA ALA A 380 10.38 -20.96 1.67
C ALA A 380 9.30 -22.04 1.45
N ALA A 381 8.58 -21.99 0.33
CA ALA A 381 7.59 -23.01 -0.02
C ALA A 381 8.21 -24.40 -0.19
N LYS A 382 9.33 -24.51 -0.90
CA LYS A 382 10.07 -25.79 -1.07
C LYS A 382 10.58 -26.33 0.25
N GLU A 383 11.05 -25.46 1.15
CA GLU A 383 11.52 -25.87 2.47
C GLU A 383 10.39 -26.45 3.32
N LEU A 384 9.19 -25.84 3.29
CA LEU A 384 8.01 -26.42 3.95
C LEU A 384 7.64 -27.79 3.42
N MET A 385 7.88 -28.05 2.11
CA MET A 385 7.55 -29.30 1.45
C MET A 385 8.59 -30.40 1.66
N ARG A 386 9.78 -30.07 2.19
CA ARG A 386 10.77 -31.08 2.55
C ARG A 386 10.27 -31.89 3.74
N ILE A 387 10.26 -33.22 3.58
CA ILE A 387 9.91 -34.20 4.61
C ILE A 387 11.18 -34.56 5.39
#